data_30d220e485a4b9f7f6ec652cafbdc9f7
#
_entry.id   30d220e485a4b9f7f6ec652cafbdc9f7
#
_cell.length_a   1.000
_cell.length_b   1.000
_cell.length_c   1.000
_cell.angle_alpha   90.00
_cell.angle_beta   90.00
_cell.angle_gamma   90.00
#
_symmetry.space_group_name_H-M   'P 1'
#
loop_
_entity.id
_entity.type
_entity.pdbx_description
1 polymer ?
#
loop_
_entity_poly.entity_id
_entity_poly.type
_entity_poly.pdbx_seq_one_letter_code
_entity_poly.pdbx_strand_id
1 'polypeptide(L)'
;MIIEIPDVWLSAAKDHERYLCRTIVAYFRKKYSYGPPNSLLHQVKLFIHRNFRSIVSTSTRDFSQVIYDFNNTFPIDETNGNKQRNEVLGIMKNIFNYNKFRDSRKIWGAYLLCESSIYKVCPYCHIRTIDTTPKSSDLKGYRPDLDHFISQSNYPFLALSLGNIMPSCSVCNGPHMKHDTDFYAVPHLNPQVDKALLKFTLIPASGKSWTPVLRALREGKEDYKIHIEAPDNNAEARMSLKTFQLISQYQNHLHEALRIAKNISKDPSFAKSVGLVTGLNILSQNKSEEIEMILGFSPNNGEFRNIPLGKMKLDIWNDVQNW
;
A
#
# COMPACT_ATOMS: atom_id res chain seq x y z
N MET A 1 4.76 -6.60 0.20
CA MET A 1 3.59 -5.98 0.77
C MET A 1 3.20 -6.60 2.09
N ILE A 2 2.98 -5.76 3.09
CA ILE A 2 2.79 -6.24 4.47
C ILE A 2 1.31 -6.44 4.78
N ILE A 3 0.44 -5.54 4.30
CA ILE A 3 -1.01 -5.62 4.55
C ILE A 3 -1.83 -5.49 3.27
N GLU A 4 -3.01 -6.08 3.26
CA GLU A 4 -4.03 -5.91 2.25
C GLU A 4 -4.96 -4.75 2.58
N ILE A 5 -5.34 -3.98 1.56
CA ILE A 5 -6.21 -2.79 1.68
C ILE A 5 -7.27 -2.75 0.56
N PRO A 6 -8.11 -3.79 0.41
CA PRO A 6 -8.99 -3.94 -0.75
C PRO A 6 -10.04 -2.83 -0.88
N ASP A 7 -10.40 -2.21 0.22
CA ASP A 7 -11.47 -1.21 0.36
C ASP A 7 -10.96 0.21 0.65
N VAL A 8 -9.67 0.45 0.38
CA VAL A 8 -8.97 1.72 0.72
C VAL A 8 -9.69 2.97 0.22
N TRP A 9 -10.40 2.89 -0.89
CA TRP A 9 -11.11 4.02 -1.52
C TRP A 9 -12.63 3.87 -1.52
N LEU A 10 -13.19 2.97 -0.72
CA LEU A 10 -14.62 2.65 -0.76
C LEU A 10 -15.52 3.88 -0.54
N SER A 11 -15.19 4.70 0.46
CA SER A 11 -15.94 5.93 0.77
C SER A 11 -15.81 7.02 -0.29
N ALA A 12 -14.71 7.03 -1.04
CA ALA A 12 -14.41 7.99 -2.10
C ALA A 12 -14.99 7.62 -3.46
N ALA A 13 -15.44 6.38 -3.63
CA ALA A 13 -15.73 5.76 -4.92
C ALA A 13 -16.65 6.63 -5.81
N LYS A 14 -17.81 7.01 -5.31
CA LYS A 14 -18.82 7.77 -6.08
C LYS A 14 -18.35 9.17 -6.50
N ASP A 15 -17.67 9.87 -5.60
CA ASP A 15 -17.18 11.22 -5.88
C ASP A 15 -16.04 11.21 -6.87
N HIS A 16 -15.18 10.20 -6.79
CA HIS A 16 -14.07 10.04 -7.71
C HIS A 16 -14.55 9.64 -9.12
N GLU A 17 -15.45 8.68 -9.25
CA GLU A 17 -16.06 8.33 -10.53
C GLU A 17 -16.73 9.54 -11.19
N ARG A 18 -17.50 10.32 -10.42
CA ARG A 18 -18.13 11.55 -10.90
C ARG A 18 -17.09 12.58 -11.37
N TYR A 19 -15.99 12.72 -10.62
CA TYR A 19 -14.87 13.59 -11.01
C TYR A 19 -14.24 13.15 -12.33
N LEU A 20 -13.92 11.88 -12.50
CA LEU A 20 -13.35 11.34 -13.73
C LEU A 20 -14.28 11.52 -14.93
N CYS A 21 -15.55 11.13 -14.80
CA CYS A 21 -16.54 11.32 -15.85
C CYS A 21 -16.61 12.77 -16.32
N ARG A 22 -16.71 13.71 -15.37
CA ARG A 22 -16.76 15.15 -15.69
C ARG A 22 -15.48 15.63 -16.38
N THR A 23 -14.32 15.16 -15.92
CA THR A 23 -13.01 15.55 -16.47
C THR A 23 -12.88 15.10 -17.93
N ILE A 24 -13.21 13.84 -18.22
CA ILE A 24 -13.16 13.26 -19.56
C ILE A 24 -14.14 13.98 -20.49
N VAL A 25 -15.38 14.14 -20.07
CA VAL A 25 -16.43 14.81 -20.86
C VAL A 25 -16.05 16.27 -21.15
N ALA A 26 -15.57 17.00 -20.14
CA ALA A 26 -15.18 18.40 -20.31
C ALA A 26 -14.01 18.57 -21.28
N TYR A 27 -13.02 17.65 -21.25
CA TYR A 27 -11.92 17.67 -22.19
C TYR A 27 -12.39 17.54 -23.63
N PHE A 28 -13.20 16.53 -23.92
CA PHE A 28 -13.70 16.29 -25.28
C PHE A 28 -14.66 17.36 -25.75
N ARG A 29 -15.54 17.89 -24.91
CA ARG A 29 -16.42 19.03 -25.27
C ARG A 29 -15.60 20.23 -25.73
N LYS A 30 -14.48 20.54 -25.03
CA LYS A 30 -13.63 21.70 -25.38
C LYS A 30 -12.84 21.48 -26.66
N LYS A 31 -12.34 20.27 -26.91
CA LYS A 31 -11.39 19.96 -28.00
C LYS A 31 -12.09 19.43 -29.27
N TYR A 32 -13.26 18.82 -29.12
CA TYR A 32 -13.90 18.08 -30.22
C TYR A 32 -14.61 18.98 -31.24
N SER A 33 -14.82 20.25 -30.92
CA SER A 33 -15.41 21.22 -31.86
C SER A 33 -14.52 21.50 -33.09
N TYR A 34 -13.27 20.98 -33.12
CA TYR A 34 -12.26 21.36 -34.08
C TYR A 34 -11.42 20.22 -34.68
N GLY A 35 -11.75 18.96 -34.39
CA GLY A 35 -10.92 17.82 -34.87
C GLY A 35 -11.59 17.03 -35.99
N PRO A 36 -10.89 16.75 -37.13
CA PRO A 36 -11.44 15.91 -38.19
C PRO A 36 -11.65 14.46 -37.72
N PRO A 37 -12.62 13.74 -38.29
CA PRO A 37 -12.71 12.31 -38.16
C PRO A 37 -11.35 11.66 -38.53
N ASN A 38 -10.94 10.60 -37.81
CA ASN A 38 -9.65 9.89 -37.99
C ASN A 38 -8.38 10.58 -37.44
N SER A 39 -8.50 11.71 -36.75
CA SER A 39 -7.38 12.28 -36.02
C SER A 39 -6.96 11.38 -34.84
N LEU A 40 -5.71 11.52 -34.35
CA LEU A 40 -5.26 10.82 -33.13
C LEU A 40 -6.17 11.09 -31.94
N LEU A 41 -6.68 12.31 -31.81
CA LEU A 41 -7.65 12.67 -30.80
C LEU A 41 -8.95 11.85 -30.91
N HIS A 42 -9.40 11.57 -32.13
CA HIS A 42 -10.56 10.71 -32.37
C HIS A 42 -10.29 9.27 -31.96
N GLN A 43 -9.12 8.73 -32.33
CA GLN A 43 -8.71 7.37 -31.93
C GLN A 43 -8.61 7.24 -30.40
N VAL A 44 -8.02 8.22 -29.73
CA VAL A 44 -7.97 8.28 -28.26
C VAL A 44 -9.37 8.31 -27.65
N LYS A 45 -10.29 9.08 -28.22
CA LYS A 45 -11.70 9.11 -27.76
C LYS A 45 -12.35 7.75 -27.89
N LEU A 46 -12.19 7.07 -29.03
CA LEU A 46 -12.74 5.73 -29.24
C LEU A 46 -12.15 4.69 -28.27
N PHE A 47 -10.85 4.75 -28.03
CA PHE A 47 -10.18 3.91 -27.04
C PHE A 47 -10.76 4.13 -25.64
N ILE A 48 -10.87 5.39 -25.17
CA ILE A 48 -11.43 5.72 -23.87
C ILE A 48 -12.90 5.29 -23.80
N HIS A 49 -13.68 5.48 -24.84
CA HIS A 49 -15.07 5.06 -24.87
C HIS A 49 -15.25 3.56 -24.72
N ARG A 50 -14.47 2.76 -25.44
CA ARG A 50 -14.48 1.28 -25.34
C ARG A 50 -14.10 0.80 -23.95
N ASN A 51 -13.10 1.42 -23.33
CA ASN A 51 -12.53 1.02 -22.05
C ASN A 51 -13.05 1.86 -20.86
N PHE A 52 -14.10 2.66 -21.08
CA PHE A 52 -14.56 3.68 -20.12
C PHE A 52 -14.84 3.10 -18.74
N ARG A 53 -15.57 1.99 -18.66
CA ARG A 53 -15.89 1.34 -17.39
C ARG A 53 -14.65 0.90 -16.65
N SER A 54 -13.72 0.24 -17.33
CA SER A 54 -12.48 -0.26 -16.71
C SER A 54 -11.57 0.86 -16.21
N ILE A 55 -11.56 2.02 -16.89
CA ILE A 55 -10.76 3.19 -16.50
C ILE A 55 -11.40 3.94 -15.33
N VAL A 56 -12.72 4.11 -15.35
CA VAL A 56 -13.45 5.00 -14.42
C VAL A 56 -13.92 4.26 -13.17
N SER A 57 -14.27 2.98 -13.28
CA SER A 57 -14.79 2.21 -12.16
C SER A 57 -13.77 2.08 -11.03
N THR A 58 -14.21 2.40 -9.83
CA THR A 58 -13.41 2.30 -8.62
C THR A 58 -13.26 0.87 -8.11
N SER A 59 -13.99 -0.10 -8.70
CA SER A 59 -13.88 -1.53 -8.39
C SER A 59 -12.89 -2.27 -9.28
N THR A 60 -12.45 -1.66 -10.40
CA THR A 60 -11.46 -2.29 -11.30
C THR A 60 -10.11 -2.38 -10.62
N ARG A 61 -9.53 -3.56 -10.61
CA ARG A 61 -8.18 -3.86 -10.08
C ARG A 61 -7.28 -4.50 -11.11
N ASP A 62 -7.82 -5.26 -12.05
CA ASP A 62 -7.09 -5.84 -13.18
C ASP A 62 -7.24 -4.93 -14.40
N PHE A 63 -6.13 -4.41 -14.89
CA PHE A 63 -6.04 -3.54 -16.04
C PHE A 63 -5.40 -4.22 -17.26
N SER A 64 -5.14 -5.51 -17.20
CA SER A 64 -4.44 -6.25 -18.27
C SER A 64 -5.13 -6.10 -19.61
N GLN A 65 -6.47 -6.22 -19.66
CA GLN A 65 -7.23 -6.07 -20.90
C GLN A 65 -7.15 -4.64 -21.47
N VAL A 66 -7.25 -3.63 -20.62
CA VAL A 66 -7.17 -2.21 -21.06
C VAL A 66 -5.77 -1.90 -21.59
N ILE A 67 -4.73 -2.43 -20.95
CA ILE A 67 -3.33 -2.29 -21.39
C ILE A 67 -3.12 -3.02 -22.71
N TYR A 68 -3.65 -4.22 -22.86
CA TYR A 68 -3.63 -4.97 -24.11
C TYR A 68 -4.29 -4.19 -25.25
N ASP A 69 -5.50 -3.68 -25.05
CA ASP A 69 -6.21 -2.87 -26.02
C ASP A 69 -5.46 -1.59 -26.39
N PHE A 70 -4.80 -0.97 -25.39
CA PHE A 70 -3.97 0.21 -25.62
C PHE A 70 -2.78 -0.11 -26.52
N ASN A 71 -2.05 -1.18 -26.22
CA ASN A 71 -0.86 -1.57 -26.98
C ASN A 71 -1.21 -1.99 -28.41
N ASN A 72 -2.37 -2.62 -28.62
CA ASN A 72 -2.85 -2.97 -29.95
C ASN A 72 -3.36 -1.76 -30.75
N THR A 73 -4.00 -0.80 -30.08
CA THR A 73 -4.52 0.41 -30.74
C THR A 73 -3.41 1.39 -31.08
N PHE A 74 -2.39 1.47 -30.23
CA PHE A 74 -1.26 2.39 -30.33
C PHE A 74 0.07 1.64 -30.15
N PRO A 75 0.45 0.80 -31.13
CA PRO A 75 1.63 -0.02 -31.02
C PRO A 75 2.92 0.78 -30.87
N ILE A 76 3.95 0.14 -30.35
CA ILE A 76 5.31 0.67 -30.34
C ILE A 76 5.84 0.59 -31.77
N ASP A 77 6.32 1.72 -32.28
CA ASP A 77 6.95 1.82 -33.60
C ASP A 77 8.35 2.44 -33.44
N GLU A 78 9.33 1.59 -33.21
CA GLU A 78 10.72 2.02 -33.03
C GLU A 78 11.32 2.62 -34.29
N THR A 79 10.84 2.22 -35.49
CA THR A 79 11.33 2.72 -36.75
C THR A 79 11.04 4.21 -36.95
N ASN A 80 9.98 4.72 -36.33
CA ASN A 80 9.57 6.12 -36.38
C ASN A 80 9.74 6.82 -35.00
N GLY A 81 10.61 6.31 -34.13
CA GLY A 81 10.90 6.87 -32.82
C GLY A 81 9.66 6.99 -31.92
N ASN A 82 8.67 6.10 -32.09
CA ASN A 82 7.42 6.09 -31.31
C ASN A 82 6.61 7.41 -31.38
N LYS A 83 6.81 8.25 -32.41
CA LYS A 83 6.24 9.60 -32.51
C LYS A 83 4.74 9.63 -32.28
N GLN A 84 4.00 8.75 -32.97
CA GLN A 84 2.54 8.67 -32.82
C GLN A 84 2.12 8.27 -31.40
N ARG A 85 2.79 7.26 -30.83
CA ARG A 85 2.52 6.80 -29.46
C ARG A 85 2.81 7.90 -28.43
N ASN A 86 3.90 8.62 -28.59
CA ASN A 86 4.27 9.74 -27.71
C ASN A 86 3.23 10.87 -27.76
N GLU A 87 2.69 11.18 -28.93
CA GLU A 87 1.60 12.14 -29.08
C GLU A 87 0.33 11.68 -28.36
N VAL A 88 -0.06 10.40 -28.52
CA VAL A 88 -1.18 9.78 -27.81
C VAL A 88 -0.98 9.84 -26.29
N LEU A 89 0.20 9.49 -25.79
CA LEU A 89 0.53 9.60 -24.37
C LEU A 89 0.40 11.05 -23.86
N GLY A 90 0.82 12.04 -24.67
CA GLY A 90 0.65 13.47 -24.38
C GLY A 90 -0.81 13.86 -24.29
N ILE A 91 -1.65 13.41 -25.22
CA ILE A 91 -3.11 13.66 -25.19
C ILE A 91 -3.71 13.06 -23.91
N MET A 92 -3.38 11.80 -23.58
CA MET A 92 -3.89 11.12 -22.40
C MET A 92 -3.44 11.77 -21.09
N LYS A 93 -2.19 12.22 -20.98
CA LYS A 93 -1.68 13.01 -19.85
C LYS A 93 -2.47 14.31 -19.63
N ASN A 94 -2.95 14.93 -20.70
CA ASN A 94 -3.80 16.12 -20.61
C ASN A 94 -5.23 15.78 -20.17
N ILE A 95 -5.79 14.64 -20.57
CA ILE A 95 -7.12 14.18 -20.14
C ILE A 95 -7.09 13.76 -18.68
N PHE A 96 -6.17 12.86 -18.31
CA PHE A 96 -6.02 12.28 -16.97
C PHE A 96 -4.94 13.02 -16.17
N ASN A 97 -5.04 14.34 -16.10
CA ASN A 97 -4.00 15.20 -15.54
C ASN A 97 -3.86 15.02 -14.02
N TYR A 98 -2.95 14.11 -13.63
CA TYR A 98 -2.66 13.81 -12.24
C TYR A 98 -2.15 15.04 -11.47
N ASN A 99 -1.31 15.90 -12.08
CA ASN A 99 -0.81 17.09 -11.40
C ASN A 99 -1.95 18.04 -11.01
N LYS A 100 -2.93 18.23 -11.91
CA LYS A 100 -4.12 19.02 -11.60
C LYS A 100 -4.94 18.41 -10.46
N PHE A 101 -5.10 17.10 -10.44
CA PHE A 101 -5.78 16.37 -9.37
C PHE A 101 -5.00 16.47 -8.05
N ARG A 102 -3.68 16.26 -8.10
CA ARG A 102 -2.76 16.35 -6.95
C ARG A 102 -2.81 17.72 -6.29
N ASP A 103 -2.81 18.78 -7.09
CA ASP A 103 -2.68 20.16 -6.62
C ASP A 103 -4.03 20.84 -6.36
N SER A 104 -5.14 20.14 -6.63
CA SER A 104 -6.51 20.67 -6.40
C SER A 104 -6.73 20.98 -4.91
N ARG A 105 -7.20 22.21 -4.64
CA ARG A 105 -7.40 22.73 -3.28
C ARG A 105 -8.88 22.98 -2.92
N LYS A 106 -9.72 23.23 -3.91
CA LYS A 106 -11.10 23.70 -3.70
C LYS A 106 -12.19 22.71 -4.14
N ILE A 107 -11.78 21.68 -4.88
CA ILE A 107 -12.66 20.67 -5.46
C ILE A 107 -12.07 19.30 -5.14
N TRP A 108 -12.80 18.25 -5.52
CA TRP A 108 -12.29 16.88 -5.41
C TRP A 108 -10.87 16.76 -5.94
N GLY A 109 -9.97 16.20 -5.15
CA GLY A 109 -8.55 16.07 -5.45
C GLY A 109 -7.83 15.17 -4.46
N ALA A 110 -6.51 15.11 -4.56
CA ALA A 110 -5.69 14.17 -3.78
C ALA A 110 -5.84 14.31 -2.25
N TYR A 111 -6.07 15.50 -1.73
CA TYR A 111 -6.28 15.69 -0.28
C TYR A 111 -7.56 15.02 0.20
N LEU A 112 -8.69 15.30 -0.44
CA LEU A 112 -9.98 14.69 -0.09
C LEU A 112 -9.97 13.18 -0.31
N LEU A 113 -9.28 12.71 -1.35
CA LEU A 113 -9.08 11.28 -1.56
C LEU A 113 -8.30 10.64 -0.41
N CYS A 114 -7.17 11.22 0.01
CA CYS A 114 -6.38 10.69 1.13
C CYS A 114 -7.13 10.76 2.47
N GLU A 115 -7.88 11.83 2.69
CA GLU A 115 -8.71 12.00 3.90
C GLU A 115 -9.79 10.91 4.00
N SER A 116 -10.32 10.46 2.87
CA SER A 116 -11.34 9.40 2.81
C SER A 116 -10.78 7.99 3.12
N SER A 117 -9.45 7.80 3.12
CA SER A 117 -8.85 6.50 3.40
C SER A 117 -9.05 6.09 4.85
N ILE A 118 -9.52 4.86 5.05
CA ILE A 118 -9.64 4.24 6.38
C ILE A 118 -8.31 3.69 6.88
N TYR A 119 -7.32 3.54 6.02
CA TYR A 119 -5.99 3.02 6.37
C TYR A 119 -5.04 4.17 6.70
N LYS A 120 -4.34 4.04 7.82
CA LYS A 120 -3.44 5.07 8.37
C LYS A 120 -1.97 4.65 8.39
N VAL A 121 -1.66 3.46 7.88
CA VAL A 121 -0.29 2.94 7.81
C VAL A 121 0.03 2.53 6.38
N CYS A 122 1.26 2.78 5.94
CA CYS A 122 1.72 2.48 4.59
C CYS A 122 1.60 0.97 4.29
N PRO A 123 0.84 0.55 3.27
CA PRO A 123 0.61 -0.87 2.99
C PRO A 123 1.84 -1.60 2.48
N TYR A 124 2.82 -0.87 1.97
CA TYR A 124 4.07 -1.44 1.47
C TYR A 124 5.01 -1.87 2.59
N CYS A 125 5.26 -1.01 3.58
CA CYS A 125 6.19 -1.31 4.67
C CYS A 125 5.52 -1.60 6.02
N HIS A 126 4.32 -1.10 6.26
CA HIS A 126 3.58 -1.19 7.52
C HIS A 126 4.37 -0.66 8.76
N ILE A 127 5.31 0.27 8.50
CA ILE A 127 6.15 0.90 9.53
C ILE A 127 5.71 2.34 9.77
N ARG A 128 5.41 3.09 8.68
CA ARG A 128 5.18 4.54 8.73
C ARG A 128 3.71 4.87 8.58
N THR A 129 3.26 5.84 9.36
CA THR A 129 1.90 6.39 9.20
C THR A 129 1.76 7.15 7.89
N ILE A 130 0.55 7.17 7.38
CA ILE A 130 0.13 7.86 6.16
C ILE A 130 -1.09 8.74 6.43
N ASP A 131 -1.03 9.48 7.53
CA ASP A 131 -2.10 10.38 7.95
C ASP A 131 -2.26 11.54 6.98
N THR A 132 -3.47 12.10 6.95
CA THR A 132 -3.78 13.33 6.21
C THR A 132 -4.18 14.40 7.21
N THR A 133 -3.49 15.54 7.16
CA THR A 133 -3.88 16.75 7.87
C THR A 133 -4.46 17.73 6.85
N PRO A 134 -5.75 18.10 6.97
CA PRO A 134 -6.39 19.01 6.05
C PRO A 134 -5.66 20.36 5.97
N LYS A 135 -5.70 20.98 4.79
CA LYS A 135 -5.26 22.36 4.62
C LYS A 135 -6.31 23.32 5.18
N SER A 136 -5.83 24.36 5.86
CA SER A 136 -6.65 25.52 6.24
C SER A 136 -6.09 26.81 5.63
N SER A 137 -6.70 27.96 5.94
CA SER A 137 -6.15 29.26 5.54
C SER A 137 -4.72 29.45 6.03
N ASP A 138 -4.40 28.96 7.22
CA ASP A 138 -3.17 29.22 7.95
C ASP A 138 -2.21 28.03 7.98
N LEU A 139 -2.68 26.84 7.57
CA LEU A 139 -1.91 25.60 7.63
C LEU A 139 -1.74 24.99 6.22
N LYS A 140 -0.49 24.64 5.89
CA LYS A 140 -0.17 24.01 4.61
C LYS A 140 -0.80 22.62 4.46
N GLY A 141 -1.07 21.92 5.55
CA GLY A 141 -1.53 20.53 5.57
C GLY A 141 -0.49 19.57 4.99
N TYR A 142 -0.69 18.29 5.20
CA TYR A 142 0.09 17.23 4.56
C TYR A 142 -0.80 16.02 4.27
N ARG A 143 -0.37 15.18 3.37
CA ARG A 143 -1.02 13.90 3.02
C ARG A 143 0.05 12.90 2.60
N PRO A 144 -0.28 11.60 2.58
CA PRO A 144 0.59 10.60 1.99
C PRO A 144 0.84 10.85 0.51
N ASP A 145 1.88 10.23 -0.02
CA ASP A 145 2.04 10.11 -1.46
C ASP A 145 0.94 9.21 -2.03
N LEU A 146 0.56 9.49 -3.26
CA LEU A 146 -0.28 8.62 -4.06
C LEU A 146 0.59 7.96 -5.12
N ASP A 147 0.98 6.74 -4.81
CA ASP A 147 1.78 5.93 -5.72
C ASP A 147 0.91 5.35 -6.84
N HIS A 148 1.48 5.20 -8.03
CA HIS A 148 0.86 4.50 -9.15
C HIS A 148 1.44 3.11 -9.26
N PHE A 149 0.66 2.08 -8.94
CA PHE A 149 1.09 0.69 -9.00
C PHE A 149 1.58 0.34 -10.43
N ILE A 150 0.78 0.70 -11.43
CA ILE A 150 1.12 0.66 -12.86
C ILE A 150 1.60 2.06 -13.27
N SER A 151 2.73 2.14 -13.97
CA SER A 151 3.37 3.42 -14.32
C SER A 151 2.43 4.37 -15.07
N GLN A 152 2.19 5.55 -14.48
CA GLN A 152 1.43 6.62 -15.15
C GLN A 152 2.17 7.21 -16.36
N SER A 153 3.48 7.03 -16.45
CA SER A 153 4.26 7.47 -17.61
C SER A 153 3.98 6.59 -18.82
N ASN A 154 3.85 5.27 -18.60
CA ASN A 154 3.58 4.28 -19.64
C ASN A 154 2.09 4.21 -19.99
N TYR A 155 1.22 4.38 -18.98
CA TYR A 155 -0.24 4.22 -19.11
C TYR A 155 -0.97 5.38 -18.45
N PRO A 156 -0.88 6.60 -19.00
CA PRO A 156 -1.43 7.80 -18.37
C PRO A 156 -2.96 7.78 -18.25
N PHE A 157 -3.67 6.95 -18.99
CA PHE A 157 -5.10 6.75 -18.83
C PHE A 157 -5.48 6.06 -17.51
N LEU A 158 -4.51 5.43 -16.81
CA LEU A 158 -4.67 4.84 -15.48
C LEU A 158 -4.21 5.78 -14.35
N ALA A 159 -3.72 6.98 -14.67
CA ALA A 159 -3.18 7.90 -13.67
C ALA A 159 -4.18 8.35 -12.60
N LEU A 160 -5.47 8.27 -12.90
CA LEU A 160 -6.55 8.62 -11.99
C LEU A 160 -7.48 7.43 -11.66
N SER A 161 -7.15 6.22 -12.09
CA SER A 161 -7.92 5.01 -11.74
C SER A 161 -7.64 4.59 -10.31
N LEU A 162 -8.65 4.52 -9.43
CA LEU A 162 -8.46 4.22 -8.00
C LEU A 162 -7.83 2.84 -7.75
N GLY A 163 -8.08 1.86 -8.61
CA GLY A 163 -7.42 0.57 -8.53
C GLY A 163 -5.91 0.60 -8.80
N ASN A 164 -5.42 1.70 -9.40
CA ASN A 164 -4.02 1.95 -9.68
C ASN A 164 -3.34 2.89 -8.67
N ILE A 165 -4.10 3.53 -7.79
CA ILE A 165 -3.58 4.54 -6.83
C ILE A 165 -3.46 3.91 -5.45
N MET A 166 -2.25 3.99 -4.86
CA MET A 166 -1.93 3.50 -3.52
C MET A 166 -1.53 4.64 -2.60
N PRO A 167 -2.14 4.79 -1.41
CA PRO A 167 -1.61 5.69 -0.41
C PRO A 167 -0.33 5.09 0.15
N SER A 168 0.76 5.81 0.12
CA SER A 168 2.08 5.31 0.54
C SER A 168 2.89 6.36 1.28
N CYS A 169 3.87 5.90 2.08
CA CYS A 169 4.84 6.81 2.66
C CYS A 169 5.88 7.24 1.61
N SER A 170 6.45 8.42 1.78
CA SER A 170 7.47 8.98 0.89
C SER A 170 8.73 8.12 0.76
N VAL A 171 9.04 7.32 1.77
CA VAL A 171 10.19 6.40 1.72
C VAL A 171 9.92 5.26 0.73
N CYS A 172 8.76 4.61 0.82
CA CYS A 172 8.41 3.51 -0.10
C CYS A 172 8.19 4.01 -1.54
N ASN A 173 7.61 5.19 -1.70
CA ASN A 173 7.41 5.82 -3.01
C ASN A 173 8.65 6.56 -3.54
N GLY A 174 9.68 6.68 -2.70
CA GLY A 174 10.88 7.46 -3.00
C GLY A 174 11.87 6.76 -3.92
N PRO A 175 12.94 7.49 -4.33
CA PRO A 175 13.90 7.06 -5.35
C PRO A 175 14.73 5.83 -4.95
N HIS A 176 14.83 5.51 -3.67
CA HIS A 176 15.58 4.35 -3.18
C HIS A 176 14.79 3.06 -3.12
N MET A 177 13.47 3.11 -3.41
CA MET A 177 12.57 1.95 -3.38
C MET A 177 11.77 1.85 -4.68
N LYS A 178 10.46 2.11 -4.64
CA LYS A 178 9.63 1.94 -5.83
C LYS A 178 9.96 2.93 -6.94
N HIS A 179 10.07 4.21 -6.62
CA HIS A 179 10.32 5.28 -7.61
C HIS A 179 9.42 5.12 -8.86
N ASP A 180 10.05 5.07 -10.05
CA ASP A 180 9.35 4.93 -11.34
C ASP A 180 9.18 3.46 -11.79
N THR A 181 9.46 2.48 -10.90
CA THR A 181 9.31 1.05 -11.24
C THR A 181 7.85 0.74 -11.57
N ASP A 182 7.65 0.20 -12.76
CA ASP A 182 6.34 -0.24 -13.23
C ASP A 182 6.06 -1.67 -12.71
N PHE A 183 5.14 -1.79 -11.77
CA PHE A 183 4.79 -3.08 -11.19
C PHE A 183 3.93 -3.96 -12.11
N TYR A 184 3.49 -3.44 -13.25
CA TYR A 184 2.93 -4.26 -14.30
C TYR A 184 4.02 -5.01 -15.06
N ALA A 185 5.15 -4.35 -15.34
CA ALA A 185 6.30 -4.96 -16.02
C ALA A 185 7.15 -5.85 -15.10
N VAL A 186 7.26 -5.47 -13.82
CA VAL A 186 7.98 -6.22 -12.79
C VAL A 186 6.98 -6.64 -11.71
N PRO A 187 6.50 -7.89 -11.73
CA PRO A 187 5.41 -8.32 -10.86
C PRO A 187 5.73 -8.15 -9.37
N HIS A 188 4.80 -7.50 -8.67
CA HIS A 188 4.82 -7.27 -7.23
C HIS A 188 3.44 -7.55 -6.64
N LEU A 189 3.38 -7.82 -5.34
CA LEU A 189 2.11 -7.93 -4.65
C LEU A 189 1.35 -6.59 -4.70
N ASN A 190 0.07 -6.63 -5.05
CA ASN A 190 -0.80 -5.47 -5.07
C ASN A 190 -1.64 -5.39 -3.79
N PRO A 191 -1.48 -4.34 -2.93
CA PRO A 191 -2.23 -4.23 -1.67
C PRO A 191 -3.74 -4.23 -1.83
N GLN A 192 -4.27 -3.80 -2.97
CA GLN A 192 -5.71 -3.78 -3.21
C GLN A 192 -6.28 -5.13 -3.69
N VAL A 193 -5.42 -6.11 -4.04
CA VAL A 193 -5.82 -7.39 -4.66
C VAL A 193 -5.33 -8.57 -3.85
N ASP A 194 -4.02 -8.56 -3.51
CA ASP A 194 -3.36 -9.71 -2.96
C ASP A 194 -3.46 -9.76 -1.44
N LYS A 195 -3.56 -10.98 -0.92
CA LYS A 195 -3.51 -11.21 0.53
C LYS A 195 -2.14 -10.84 1.10
N ALA A 196 -2.10 -10.59 2.41
CA ALA A 196 -0.87 -10.34 3.16
C ALA A 196 -0.08 -11.65 3.33
N LEU A 197 0.74 -12.00 2.33
CA LEU A 197 1.45 -13.28 2.26
C LEU A 197 2.74 -13.32 3.10
N LEU A 198 3.32 -12.17 3.45
CA LEU A 198 4.57 -12.11 4.21
C LEU A 198 4.33 -12.42 5.68
N LYS A 199 5.13 -13.32 6.26
CA LYS A 199 5.05 -13.74 7.66
C LYS A 199 6.31 -13.32 8.43
N PHE A 200 6.14 -12.77 9.62
CA PHE A 200 7.24 -12.36 10.49
C PHE A 200 7.49 -13.39 11.56
N THR A 201 8.76 -13.73 11.76
CA THR A 201 9.23 -14.61 12.83
C THR A 201 10.50 -14.06 13.47
N LEU A 202 10.79 -14.51 14.69
CA LEU A 202 12.08 -14.28 15.33
C LEU A 202 12.94 -15.53 15.20
N ILE A 203 14.17 -15.38 14.68
CA ILE A 203 15.12 -16.48 14.58
C ILE A 203 16.45 -16.11 15.25
N PRO A 204 17.21 -17.10 15.80
CA PRO A 204 18.55 -16.84 16.30
C PRO A 204 19.45 -16.27 15.21
N ALA A 205 20.26 -15.26 15.52
CA ALA A 205 21.18 -14.65 14.57
C ALA A 205 22.30 -15.62 14.15
N SER A 206 22.68 -16.53 15.06
CA SER A 206 23.72 -17.55 14.85
C SER A 206 23.35 -18.64 13.84
N GLY A 207 22.09 -18.70 13.38
CA GLY A 207 21.60 -19.76 12.49
C GLY A 207 21.57 -21.15 13.12
N LYS A 208 21.84 -21.26 14.42
CA LYS A 208 21.74 -22.52 15.16
C LYS A 208 20.28 -22.88 15.43
N SER A 209 20.03 -24.19 15.42
CA SER A 209 18.76 -24.85 15.74
C SER A 209 18.08 -24.25 16.98
N TRP A 210 16.78 -24.12 16.89
CA TRP A 210 15.83 -23.70 17.92
C TRP A 210 16.12 -24.26 19.31
N THR A 211 16.95 -23.58 20.07
CA THR A 211 16.87 -23.68 21.52
C THR A 211 15.54 -23.06 21.93
N PRO A 212 14.87 -23.49 23.02
CA PRO A 212 13.63 -22.87 23.42
C PRO A 212 13.81 -21.34 23.48
N VAL A 213 13.33 -20.66 22.46
CA VAL A 213 13.58 -19.21 22.23
C VAL A 213 13.22 -18.39 23.46
N LEU A 214 12.18 -18.79 24.17
CA LEU A 214 11.78 -18.13 25.41
C LEU A 214 12.84 -18.23 26.52
N ARG A 215 13.54 -19.37 26.64
CA ARG A 215 14.57 -19.53 27.66
C ARG A 215 15.79 -18.71 27.31
N ALA A 216 16.22 -18.73 26.06
CA ALA A 216 17.34 -17.93 25.60
C ALA A 216 17.05 -16.41 25.64
N LEU A 217 15.82 -15.99 25.35
CA LEU A 217 15.36 -14.61 25.53
C LEU A 217 15.42 -14.15 26.98
N ARG A 218 15.07 -15.03 27.94
CA ARG A 218 15.12 -14.71 29.38
C ARG A 218 16.57 -14.61 29.87
N GLU A 219 17.42 -15.50 29.39
CA GLU A 219 18.81 -15.60 29.85
C GLU A 219 19.74 -14.61 29.15
N GLY A 220 19.27 -13.91 28.10
CA GLY A 220 20.09 -12.95 27.33
C GLY A 220 21.27 -13.59 26.59
N LYS A 221 21.22 -14.90 26.33
CA LYS A 221 22.33 -15.69 25.83
C LYS A 221 22.51 -15.73 24.32
N GLU A 222 21.50 -15.30 23.56
CA GLU A 222 21.55 -15.32 22.10
C GLU A 222 21.04 -14.01 21.48
N ASP A 223 21.69 -13.61 20.39
CA ASP A 223 21.20 -12.55 19.52
C ASP A 223 20.13 -13.08 18.58
N TYR A 224 19.09 -12.27 18.34
CA TYR A 224 17.98 -12.58 17.46
C TYR A 224 17.93 -11.62 16.30
N LYS A 225 17.29 -12.06 15.23
CA LYS A 225 16.92 -11.21 14.09
C LYS A 225 15.48 -11.44 13.67
N ILE A 226 14.86 -10.42 13.09
CA ILE A 226 13.56 -10.58 12.46
C ILE A 226 13.77 -11.28 11.12
N HIS A 227 13.08 -12.38 10.92
CA HIS A 227 12.98 -13.04 9.62
C HIS A 227 11.62 -12.74 9.00
N ILE A 228 11.61 -12.47 7.69
CA ILE A 228 10.39 -12.25 6.91
C ILE A 228 10.34 -13.34 5.86
N GLU A 229 9.40 -14.23 6.02
CA GLU A 229 9.16 -15.34 5.12
C GLU A 229 8.22 -14.92 4.00
N ALA A 230 8.58 -15.23 2.76
CA ALA A 230 7.70 -15.19 1.61
C ALA A 230 7.45 -16.62 1.12
N PRO A 231 6.24 -16.95 0.63
CA PRO A 231 5.98 -18.27 0.09
C PRO A 231 6.96 -18.63 -1.05
N ASP A 232 7.49 -19.84 -1.03
CA ASP A 232 8.53 -20.29 -1.99
C ASP A 232 8.14 -20.13 -3.46
N ASN A 233 6.88 -20.31 -3.78
CA ASN A 233 6.37 -20.24 -5.15
C ASN A 233 5.81 -18.86 -5.54
N ASN A 234 6.03 -17.82 -4.73
CA ASN A 234 5.50 -16.48 -5.00
C ASN A 234 6.63 -15.50 -5.33
N ALA A 235 6.84 -15.28 -6.62
CA ALA A 235 7.87 -14.35 -7.12
C ALA A 235 7.54 -12.89 -6.76
N GLU A 236 6.27 -12.50 -6.78
CA GLU A 236 5.75 -11.17 -6.45
C GLU A 236 6.07 -10.81 -5.00
N ALA A 237 5.90 -11.76 -4.07
CA ALA A 237 6.25 -11.58 -2.67
C ALA A 237 7.74 -11.34 -2.47
N ARG A 238 8.60 -12.15 -3.13
CA ARG A 238 10.06 -11.98 -3.07
C ARG A 238 10.51 -10.66 -3.68
N MET A 239 9.94 -10.26 -4.81
CA MET A 239 10.26 -8.96 -5.42
C MET A 239 9.83 -7.81 -4.53
N SER A 240 8.66 -7.89 -3.89
CA SER A 240 8.19 -6.89 -2.93
C SER A 240 9.12 -6.76 -1.73
N LEU A 241 9.61 -7.88 -1.16
CA LEU A 241 10.60 -7.87 -0.08
C LEU A 241 11.86 -7.11 -0.49
N LYS A 242 12.36 -7.37 -1.70
CA LYS A 242 13.59 -6.77 -2.24
C LYS A 242 13.40 -5.28 -2.53
N THR A 243 12.38 -4.91 -3.29
CA THR A 243 12.13 -3.52 -3.72
C THR A 243 11.94 -2.58 -2.54
N PHE A 244 11.17 -3.01 -1.55
CA PHE A 244 10.92 -2.20 -0.35
C PHE A 244 11.95 -2.44 0.76
N GLN A 245 13.03 -3.21 0.50
CA GLN A 245 14.11 -3.48 1.46
C GLN A 245 13.58 -3.88 2.84
N LEU A 246 12.50 -4.68 2.88
CA LEU A 246 11.74 -4.91 4.11
C LEU A 246 12.59 -5.58 5.19
N ILE A 247 13.45 -6.53 4.83
CA ILE A 247 14.34 -7.20 5.79
C ILE A 247 15.19 -6.17 6.55
N SER A 248 15.87 -5.27 5.83
CA SER A 248 16.72 -4.25 6.45
C SER A 248 15.92 -3.25 7.27
N GLN A 249 14.75 -2.80 6.77
CA GLN A 249 13.90 -1.86 7.49
C GLN A 249 13.43 -2.45 8.84
N TYR A 250 13.04 -3.71 8.85
CA TYR A 250 12.50 -4.36 10.06
C TYR A 250 13.55 -4.69 11.11
N GLN A 251 14.82 -4.91 10.73
CA GLN A 251 15.88 -5.09 11.74
C GLN A 251 16.00 -3.89 12.70
N ASN A 252 15.70 -2.69 12.24
CA ASN A 252 15.66 -1.50 13.10
C ASN A 252 14.56 -1.55 14.18
N HIS A 253 13.62 -2.48 14.06
CA HIS A 253 12.50 -2.67 15.00
C HIS A 253 12.63 -3.97 15.82
N LEU A 254 13.82 -4.58 15.84
CA LEU A 254 14.08 -5.83 16.58
C LEU A 254 13.72 -5.71 18.07
N HIS A 255 13.97 -4.55 18.68
CA HIS A 255 13.63 -4.32 20.09
C HIS A 255 12.13 -4.48 20.37
N GLU A 256 11.27 -4.05 19.44
CA GLU A 256 9.83 -4.18 19.57
C GLU A 256 9.38 -5.64 19.40
N ALA A 257 9.97 -6.36 18.46
CA ALA A 257 9.73 -7.78 18.27
C ALA A 257 10.11 -8.60 19.51
N LEU A 258 11.28 -8.30 20.09
CA LEU A 258 11.74 -8.93 21.33
C LEU A 258 10.87 -8.56 22.54
N ARG A 259 10.39 -7.32 22.61
CA ARG A 259 9.44 -6.91 23.67
C ARG A 259 8.16 -7.76 23.62
N ILE A 260 7.58 -7.94 22.44
CA ILE A 260 6.39 -8.78 22.27
C ILE A 260 6.70 -10.21 22.72
N ALA A 261 7.76 -10.83 22.19
CA ALA A 261 8.12 -12.20 22.52
C ALA A 261 8.38 -12.43 24.02
N LYS A 262 9.05 -11.49 24.69
CA LYS A 262 9.29 -11.56 26.15
C LYS A 262 7.99 -11.46 26.96
N ASN A 263 7.07 -10.60 26.55
CA ASN A 263 5.82 -10.38 27.28
C ASN A 263 4.83 -11.56 27.12
N ILE A 264 4.98 -12.36 26.07
CA ILE A 264 4.16 -13.57 25.85
C ILE A 264 4.60 -14.71 26.78
N SER A 265 5.83 -14.65 27.32
CA SER A 265 6.28 -15.72 28.18
C SER A 265 5.33 -15.85 29.39
N LYS A 266 4.74 -17.04 29.54
CA LYS A 266 3.78 -17.44 30.58
C LYS A 266 4.39 -17.35 31.99
N ASP A 267 5.08 -16.26 32.30
CA ASP A 267 5.63 -16.04 33.63
C ASP A 267 4.56 -15.37 34.49
N PRO A 268 3.99 -16.08 35.47
CA PRO A 268 3.04 -15.49 36.41
C PRO A 268 3.61 -14.27 37.16
N SER A 269 4.95 -14.14 37.20
CA SER A 269 5.62 -12.99 37.80
C SER A 269 5.45 -11.70 37.03
N PHE A 270 5.30 -11.75 35.68
CA PHE A 270 5.06 -10.55 34.88
C PHE A 270 3.69 -9.96 35.16
N ALA A 271 2.65 -10.78 35.14
CA ALA A 271 1.28 -10.37 35.46
C ALA A 271 1.18 -9.77 36.88
N LYS A 272 1.88 -10.39 37.87
CA LYS A 272 2.00 -9.85 39.23
C LYS A 272 2.72 -8.51 39.27
N SER A 273 3.83 -8.34 38.54
CA SER A 273 4.63 -7.10 38.54
C SER A 273 3.84 -5.95 37.95
N VAL A 274 3.10 -6.16 36.85
CA VAL A 274 2.25 -5.14 36.22
C VAL A 274 1.08 -4.80 37.14
N GLY A 275 0.44 -5.80 37.77
CA GLY A 275 -0.63 -5.59 38.74
C GLY A 275 -0.19 -4.77 39.96
N LEU A 276 1.02 -5.00 40.46
CA LEU A 276 1.59 -4.22 41.58
C LEU A 276 1.88 -2.76 41.22
N VAL A 277 2.32 -2.50 39.96
CA VAL A 277 2.67 -1.14 39.51
C VAL A 277 1.41 -0.34 39.13
N THR A 278 0.41 -0.99 38.56
CA THR A 278 -0.78 -0.30 38.04
C THR A 278 -1.96 -0.29 39.01
N GLY A 279 -1.87 -1.02 40.13
CA GLY A 279 -2.99 -1.21 41.06
C GLY A 279 -4.19 -1.96 40.48
N LEU A 280 -4.05 -2.47 39.24
CA LEU A 280 -5.07 -3.26 38.57
C LEU A 280 -4.92 -4.71 38.97
N ASN A 281 -6.05 -5.36 39.29
CA ASN A 281 -6.08 -6.78 39.59
C ASN A 281 -5.99 -7.58 38.29
N ILE A 282 -4.77 -7.65 37.69
CA ILE A 282 -4.48 -8.24 36.36
C ILE A 282 -4.60 -9.78 36.38
N LEU A 283 -4.88 -10.36 37.53
CA LEU A 283 -5.32 -11.75 37.62
C LEU A 283 -6.76 -11.95 37.07
N SER A 284 -7.34 -10.91 36.47
CA SER A 284 -8.68 -10.95 35.91
C SER A 284 -8.74 -11.74 34.60
N GLN A 285 -9.31 -12.81 34.64
CA GLN A 285 -10.49 -13.32 33.93
C GLN A 285 -10.56 -13.13 32.40
N ASN A 286 -9.80 -12.23 31.74
CA ASN A 286 -9.97 -12.01 30.31
C ASN A 286 -8.62 -12.04 29.58
N LYS A 287 -8.27 -13.21 29.07
CA LYS A 287 -7.09 -13.45 28.22
C LYS A 287 -7.01 -12.49 27.03
N SER A 288 -8.16 -11.95 26.58
CA SER A 288 -8.24 -10.96 25.50
C SER A 288 -7.64 -9.62 25.88
N GLU A 289 -7.91 -9.12 27.09
CA GLU A 289 -7.40 -7.82 27.57
C GLU A 289 -5.88 -7.84 27.76
N GLU A 290 -5.34 -8.96 28.25
CA GLU A 290 -3.89 -9.14 28.37
C GLU A 290 -3.19 -9.11 27.02
N ILE A 291 -3.79 -9.75 26.01
CA ILE A 291 -3.28 -9.74 24.62
C ILE A 291 -3.31 -8.31 24.06
N GLU A 292 -4.40 -7.60 24.25
CA GLU A 292 -4.54 -6.20 23.81
C GLU A 292 -3.51 -5.28 24.47
N MET A 293 -3.22 -5.48 25.75
CA MET A 293 -2.16 -4.73 26.45
C MET A 293 -0.76 -4.99 25.86
N ILE A 294 -0.46 -6.24 25.49
CA ILE A 294 0.84 -6.61 24.92
C ILE A 294 0.99 -6.08 23.49
N LEU A 295 -0.03 -6.24 22.67
CA LEU A 295 -0.03 -5.89 21.24
C LEU A 295 -0.29 -4.38 21.03
N GLY A 296 -1.10 -3.75 21.90
CA GLY A 296 -1.61 -2.40 21.74
C GLY A 296 -2.83 -2.31 20.81
N PHE A 297 -3.46 -3.45 20.50
CA PHE A 297 -4.67 -3.54 19.66
C PHE A 297 -5.33 -4.90 19.85
N SER A 298 -6.61 -5.01 19.48
CA SER A 298 -7.33 -6.29 19.48
C SER A 298 -6.91 -7.17 18.28
N PRO A 299 -6.43 -8.42 18.50
CA PRO A 299 -5.94 -9.28 17.44
C PRO A 299 -7.02 -9.72 16.43
N ASN A 300 -8.30 -9.71 16.85
CA ASN A 300 -9.39 -10.36 16.13
C ASN A 300 -10.19 -9.46 15.19
N ASN A 301 -10.05 -8.12 15.28
CA ASN A 301 -10.91 -7.16 14.56
C ASN A 301 -10.22 -6.46 13.38
N GLY A 302 -8.99 -6.85 13.03
CA GLY A 302 -8.24 -6.25 11.93
C GLY A 302 -7.61 -4.88 12.23
N GLU A 303 -7.68 -4.39 13.46
CA GLU A 303 -7.07 -3.12 13.89
C GLU A 303 -5.58 -3.05 13.60
N PHE A 304 -4.89 -4.18 13.63
CA PHE A 304 -3.45 -4.26 13.32
C PHE A 304 -3.08 -3.54 12.00
N ARG A 305 -4.02 -3.45 11.03
CA ARG A 305 -3.78 -2.78 9.74
C ARG A 305 -3.53 -1.28 9.88
N ASN A 306 -4.05 -0.68 10.94
CA ASN A 306 -3.92 0.75 11.22
C ASN A 306 -2.88 1.07 12.32
N ILE A 307 -2.16 0.07 12.78
CA ILE A 307 -1.12 0.21 13.80
C ILE A 307 0.26 -0.03 13.17
N PRO A 308 1.21 0.90 13.28
CA PRO A 308 2.58 0.67 12.84
C PRO A 308 3.15 -0.63 13.42
N LEU A 309 3.79 -1.43 12.55
CA LEU A 309 4.31 -2.75 12.89
C LEU A 309 3.24 -3.79 13.32
N GLY A 310 1.95 -3.47 13.24
CA GLY A 310 0.87 -4.31 13.75
C GLY A 310 0.89 -5.74 13.20
N LYS A 311 1.16 -5.90 11.89
CA LYS A 311 1.31 -7.24 11.27
C LYS A 311 2.46 -8.02 11.88
N MET A 312 3.64 -7.40 12.04
CA MET A 312 4.79 -8.03 12.68
C MET A 312 4.48 -8.45 14.13
N LYS A 313 3.85 -7.55 14.90
CA LYS A 313 3.45 -7.84 16.28
C LYS A 313 2.52 -9.04 16.35
N LEU A 314 1.50 -9.06 15.47
CA LEU A 314 0.52 -10.15 15.43
C LEU A 314 1.15 -11.48 15.00
N ASP A 315 2.02 -11.47 14.00
CA ASP A 315 2.68 -12.68 13.52
C ASP A 315 3.63 -13.26 14.57
N ILE A 316 4.44 -12.44 15.22
CA ILE A 316 5.33 -12.86 16.31
C ILE A 316 4.51 -13.36 17.50
N TRP A 317 3.40 -12.69 17.84
CA TRP A 317 2.48 -13.17 18.84
C TRP A 317 2.01 -14.59 18.54
N ASN A 318 1.47 -14.82 17.33
CA ASN A 318 0.97 -16.13 16.92
C ASN A 318 2.06 -17.20 16.86
N ASP A 319 3.26 -16.84 16.43
CA ASP A 319 4.41 -17.73 16.31
C ASP A 319 4.86 -18.22 17.70
N VAL A 320 5.08 -17.28 18.63
CA VAL A 320 5.55 -17.58 20.00
C VAL A 320 4.55 -18.40 20.81
N GLN A 321 3.24 -18.31 20.55
CA GLN A 321 2.26 -19.17 21.22
C GLN A 321 2.37 -20.63 20.83
N ASN A 322 2.98 -20.93 19.70
CA ASN A 322 3.16 -22.29 19.19
C ASN A 322 4.53 -22.90 19.58
N TRP A 323 5.36 -22.16 20.37
CA TRP A 323 6.64 -22.64 20.91
C TRP A 323 6.46 -23.32 22.32
#